data_cf406037ab83c4daf5d5621e0b5cc9c0
#
_entry.id   cf406037ab83c4daf5d5621e0b5cc9c0
#
_cell.length_a   1.000
_cell.length_b   1.000
_cell.length_c   1.000
_cell.angle_alpha   90.00
_cell.angle_beta   90.00
_cell.angle_gamma   90.00
#
_symmetry.space_group_name_H-M   'P 1'
#
loop_
_entity.id
_entity.type
_entity.pdbx_description
1 polymer ?
#
loop_
_entity_poly.entity_id
_entity_poly.type
_entity_poly.pdbx_seq_one_letter_code
_entity_poly.pdbx_strand_id
1 'polypeptide(L)'
;MSTTVETATEIRPFHVDIPEEELAELRRRIAATRWPSKELVPDRSQGVQLATLQELARYWETDYDWRKAEAKLNALPQFTTEIDGIGIHFIHVKSGHENALPLIMTHGWPGSVIELLDVVGPLTDPTAHGGDAEDAFHLVLPSIPGYGFSGEPTEVGWDPGRVAQAWAELMHRLGYTRYVAQGGDVGASVTDGMGRQAPEGLVGIHINLLVTALGSPQPTESEQERAAADALATFRASGFGYYLEQATRPQTIGYALLDSPVALAAWMLDHDTDSYSKISRAFLDRQPAGNLTRDHIVDNITLYWLTGTGASAARSYWELGRAQALAAGQAPPEVSLPVGFTTFPDEIFRAPRSWVEQSYPNLSYFNKVDKGGHFAAWEEPELFATEMRAAFRTLH
;
A
#
# COMPACT_ATOMS: atom_id res chain seq x y z
N MET A 1 -6.22 34.56 -19.98
CA MET A 1 -5.92 33.83 -18.73
C MET A 1 -6.80 32.60 -18.54
N SER A 2 -7.28 31.95 -19.61
CA SER A 2 -8.21 30.79 -19.54
C SER A 2 -7.54 29.44 -19.92
N THR A 3 -6.30 29.44 -20.33
CA THR A 3 -5.63 28.25 -20.89
C THR A 3 -4.89 27.40 -19.87
N THR A 4 -4.66 27.89 -18.64
CA THR A 4 -3.90 27.17 -17.61
C THR A 4 -4.79 26.26 -16.75
N VAL A 5 -6.06 26.56 -16.59
CA VAL A 5 -6.97 25.77 -15.72
C VAL A 5 -7.51 24.53 -16.45
N GLU A 6 -7.77 24.60 -17.75
CA GLU A 6 -8.22 23.44 -18.54
C GLU A 6 -7.17 22.33 -18.66
N THR A 7 -5.88 22.67 -18.67
CA THR A 7 -4.79 21.68 -18.76
C THR A 7 -4.52 20.92 -17.44
N ALA A 8 -4.86 21.52 -16.29
CA ALA A 8 -4.61 20.91 -14.98
C ALA A 8 -5.59 19.76 -14.64
N THR A 9 -6.84 19.83 -15.16
CA THR A 9 -7.87 18.81 -14.91
C THR A 9 -7.89 17.67 -15.93
N GLU A 10 -7.09 17.79 -17.00
CA GLU A 10 -7.01 16.78 -18.07
C GLU A 10 -6.43 15.47 -17.58
N ILE A 11 -7.07 14.36 -17.95
CA ILE A 11 -6.57 13.01 -17.76
C ILE A 11 -5.74 12.64 -18.99
N ARG A 12 -4.43 12.44 -18.80
CA ARG A 12 -3.48 12.15 -19.87
C ARG A 12 -2.95 10.74 -19.76
N PRO A 13 -2.78 10.02 -20.88
CA PRO A 13 -2.10 8.72 -20.88
C PRO A 13 -0.70 8.83 -20.26
N PHE A 14 -0.32 7.80 -19.50
CA PHE A 14 1.00 7.67 -18.93
C PHE A 14 1.64 6.35 -19.40
N HIS A 15 2.93 6.38 -19.62
CA HIS A 15 3.71 5.23 -20.04
C HIS A 15 5.05 5.21 -19.27
N VAL A 16 5.42 4.07 -18.74
CA VAL A 16 6.69 3.89 -18.05
C VAL A 16 7.77 3.65 -19.11
N ASP A 17 8.80 4.51 -19.12
CA ASP A 17 9.93 4.42 -20.03
C ASP A 17 11.21 4.85 -19.29
N ILE A 18 11.84 3.87 -18.64
CA ILE A 18 13.06 4.12 -17.86
C ILE A 18 14.28 4.05 -18.76
N PRO A 19 15.12 5.12 -18.84
CA PRO A 19 16.36 5.10 -19.60
C PRO A 19 17.31 3.97 -19.15
N GLU A 20 18.02 3.35 -20.11
CA GLU A 20 18.95 2.26 -19.77
C GLU A 20 20.11 2.74 -18.89
N GLU A 21 20.47 4.03 -18.98
CA GLU A 21 21.47 4.65 -18.14
C GLU A 21 21.11 4.60 -16.65
N GLU A 22 19.82 4.75 -16.31
CA GLU A 22 19.32 4.66 -14.92
C GLU A 22 19.44 3.22 -14.37
N LEU A 23 19.16 2.23 -15.21
CA LEU A 23 19.31 0.82 -14.84
C LEU A 23 20.80 0.43 -14.71
N ALA A 24 21.66 0.95 -15.57
CA ALA A 24 23.10 0.77 -15.47
C ALA A 24 23.67 1.43 -14.21
N GLU A 25 23.23 2.64 -13.89
CA GLU A 25 23.63 3.35 -12.67
C GLU A 25 23.17 2.60 -11.40
N LEU A 26 21.94 2.08 -11.39
CA LEU A 26 21.44 1.24 -10.31
C LEU A 26 22.37 0.04 -10.06
N ARG A 27 22.69 -0.75 -11.11
CA ARG A 27 23.59 -1.91 -11.00
C ARG A 27 24.98 -1.49 -10.49
N ARG A 28 25.51 -0.38 -11.01
CA ARG A 28 26.81 0.15 -10.56
C ARG A 28 26.81 0.51 -9.07
N ARG A 29 25.73 1.12 -8.57
CA ARG A 29 25.58 1.47 -7.14
C ARG A 29 25.45 0.24 -6.25
N ILE A 30 24.70 -0.78 -6.69
CA ILE A 30 24.61 -2.05 -5.96
C ILE A 30 26.00 -2.70 -5.86
N ALA A 31 26.74 -2.81 -6.97
CA ALA A 31 28.10 -3.36 -7.00
C ALA A 31 29.09 -2.58 -6.09
N ALA A 32 28.89 -1.29 -5.92
CA ALA A 32 29.75 -0.43 -5.10
C ALA A 32 29.35 -0.41 -3.60
N THR A 33 28.40 -1.24 -3.19
CA THR A 33 27.91 -1.25 -1.80
C THR A 33 29.02 -1.53 -0.79
N ARG A 34 29.09 -0.70 0.24
CA ARG A 34 29.97 -0.90 1.38
C ARG A 34 29.22 -1.66 2.46
N TRP A 35 29.48 -2.94 2.59
CA TRP A 35 28.79 -3.82 3.52
C TRP A 35 29.24 -3.59 4.97
N PRO A 36 28.31 -3.57 5.94
CA PRO A 36 28.65 -3.57 7.37
C PRO A 36 29.16 -4.94 7.80
N SER A 37 29.62 -5.05 9.02
CA SER A 37 29.82 -6.33 9.68
C SER A 37 28.48 -7.06 9.86
N LYS A 38 28.54 -8.39 9.95
CA LYS A 38 27.37 -9.23 10.22
C LYS A 38 26.76 -8.86 11.59
N GLU A 39 25.44 -8.99 11.69
CA GLU A 39 24.68 -8.92 12.96
C GLU A 39 25.26 -9.89 14.01
N LEU A 40 25.14 -9.52 15.29
CA LEU A 40 25.73 -10.30 16.40
C LEU A 40 24.74 -11.34 16.99
N VAL A 41 23.52 -11.37 16.49
CA VAL A 41 22.44 -12.26 16.92
C VAL A 41 22.02 -13.19 15.80
N PRO A 42 21.44 -14.37 16.10
CA PRO A 42 21.05 -15.34 15.07
C PRO A 42 19.73 -15.02 14.37
N ASP A 43 19.01 -14.01 14.86
CA ASP A 43 17.68 -13.59 14.38
C ASP A 43 17.70 -12.15 13.84
N ARG A 44 16.52 -11.58 13.55
CA ARG A 44 16.38 -10.21 13.05
C ARG A 44 16.25 -9.12 14.13
N SER A 45 16.53 -9.42 15.39
CA SER A 45 16.38 -8.44 16.49
C SER A 45 17.32 -7.24 16.38
N GLN A 46 18.33 -7.31 15.52
CA GLN A 46 19.19 -6.18 15.11
C GLN A 46 18.83 -5.62 13.71
N GLY A 47 17.69 -5.98 13.16
CA GLY A 47 17.22 -5.52 11.83
C GLY A 47 17.43 -6.56 10.73
N VAL A 48 17.48 -6.09 9.48
CA VAL A 48 17.65 -6.95 8.30
C VAL A 48 19.00 -7.65 8.32
N GLN A 49 18.99 -8.98 8.22
CA GLN A 49 20.19 -9.80 8.30
C GLN A 49 21.05 -9.64 7.04
N LEU A 50 22.38 -9.56 7.24
CA LEU A 50 23.36 -9.35 6.18
C LEU A 50 23.23 -10.38 5.04
N ALA A 51 23.04 -11.65 5.36
CA ALA A 51 22.94 -12.72 4.37
C ALA A 51 21.74 -12.54 3.43
N THR A 52 20.57 -12.16 3.98
CA THR A 52 19.37 -11.89 3.19
C THR A 52 19.60 -10.74 2.23
N LEU A 53 20.15 -9.64 2.74
CA LEU A 53 20.34 -8.42 1.93
C LEU A 53 21.45 -8.61 0.86
N GLN A 54 22.49 -9.37 1.16
CA GLN A 54 23.53 -9.71 0.17
C GLN A 54 22.98 -10.57 -0.96
N GLU A 55 22.14 -11.57 -0.67
CA GLU A 55 21.54 -12.39 -1.72
C GLU A 55 20.50 -11.60 -2.54
N LEU A 56 19.72 -10.73 -1.90
CA LEU A 56 18.83 -9.80 -2.60
C LEU A 56 19.64 -8.89 -3.55
N ALA A 57 20.69 -8.25 -3.05
CA ALA A 57 21.53 -7.35 -3.85
C ALA A 57 22.21 -8.08 -5.02
N ARG A 58 22.72 -9.29 -4.79
CA ARG A 58 23.28 -10.12 -5.85
C ARG A 58 22.24 -10.40 -6.94
N TYR A 59 21.03 -10.84 -6.54
CA TYR A 59 19.94 -11.11 -7.47
C TYR A 59 19.55 -9.85 -8.26
N TRP A 60 19.43 -8.74 -7.58
CA TRP A 60 19.06 -7.44 -8.16
C TRP A 60 20.08 -6.94 -9.18
N GLU A 61 21.37 -7.12 -8.89
CA GLU A 61 22.47 -6.73 -9.76
C GLU A 61 22.58 -7.61 -11.02
N THR A 62 22.44 -8.94 -10.86
CA THR A 62 22.87 -9.92 -11.88
C THR A 62 21.75 -10.65 -12.62
N ASP A 63 20.65 -10.95 -11.94
CA ASP A 63 19.60 -11.84 -12.47
C ASP A 63 18.28 -11.12 -12.74
N TYR A 64 18.06 -9.99 -12.09
CA TYR A 64 16.82 -9.21 -12.18
C TYR A 64 16.76 -8.37 -13.46
N ASP A 65 15.56 -8.29 -14.05
CA ASP A 65 15.29 -7.51 -15.26
C ASP A 65 14.06 -6.62 -15.08
N TRP A 66 14.30 -5.32 -14.85
CA TRP A 66 13.25 -4.29 -14.75
C TRP A 66 12.33 -4.24 -15.96
N ARG A 67 12.82 -4.59 -17.18
CA ARG A 67 12.00 -4.53 -18.39
C ARG A 67 10.76 -5.42 -18.33
N LYS A 68 10.78 -6.48 -17.50
CA LYS A 68 9.62 -7.33 -17.26
C LYS A 68 8.56 -6.60 -16.43
N ALA A 69 8.96 -5.90 -15.35
CA ALA A 69 8.06 -5.08 -14.54
C ALA A 69 7.49 -3.91 -15.36
N GLU A 70 8.33 -3.22 -16.10
CA GLU A 70 7.94 -2.13 -17.00
C GLU A 70 6.92 -2.60 -18.04
N ALA A 71 7.15 -3.76 -18.67
CA ALA A 71 6.21 -4.36 -19.62
C ALA A 71 4.87 -4.74 -18.95
N LYS A 72 4.90 -5.30 -17.71
CA LYS A 72 3.71 -5.64 -16.94
C LYS A 72 2.88 -4.38 -16.60
N LEU A 73 3.54 -3.30 -16.17
CA LEU A 73 2.91 -2.00 -15.92
C LEU A 73 2.30 -1.44 -17.21
N ASN A 74 3.06 -1.41 -18.30
CA ASN A 74 2.63 -0.85 -19.58
C ASN A 74 1.57 -1.69 -20.32
N ALA A 75 1.33 -2.92 -19.90
CA ALA A 75 0.21 -3.71 -20.38
C ALA A 75 -1.15 -3.23 -19.83
N LEU A 76 -1.14 -2.41 -18.78
CA LEU A 76 -2.33 -1.83 -18.16
C LEU A 76 -2.51 -0.37 -18.60
N PRO A 77 -3.75 0.11 -18.76
CA PRO A 77 -4.03 1.52 -19.04
C PRO A 77 -3.62 2.38 -17.84
N GLN A 78 -2.65 3.28 -18.04
CA GLN A 78 -2.13 4.19 -17.04
C GLN A 78 -2.35 5.64 -17.45
N PHE A 79 -2.55 6.49 -16.47
CA PHE A 79 -2.89 7.89 -16.67
C PHE A 79 -2.24 8.76 -15.60
N THR A 80 -2.23 10.06 -15.88
CA THR A 80 -1.89 11.11 -14.92
C THR A 80 -2.87 12.26 -15.02
N THR A 81 -3.18 12.89 -13.89
CA THR A 81 -3.95 14.13 -13.81
C THR A 81 -3.40 14.97 -12.67
N GLU A 82 -3.58 16.30 -12.71
CA GLU A 82 -3.13 17.17 -11.63
C GLU A 82 -4.26 17.42 -10.64
N ILE A 83 -4.04 17.16 -9.35
CA ILE A 83 -4.97 17.49 -8.26
C ILE A 83 -4.21 18.31 -7.23
N ASP A 84 -4.70 19.49 -6.89
CA ASP A 84 -4.09 20.43 -5.95
C ASP A 84 -2.60 20.70 -6.23
N GLY A 85 -2.23 20.82 -7.51
CA GLY A 85 -0.86 21.08 -7.93
C GLY A 85 0.07 19.86 -7.93
N ILE A 86 -0.44 18.67 -7.63
CA ILE A 86 0.32 17.42 -7.66
C ILE A 86 -0.15 16.56 -8.84
N GLY A 87 0.80 16.09 -9.65
CA GLY A 87 0.54 15.09 -10.67
C GLY A 87 0.23 13.75 -10.03
N ILE A 88 -0.99 13.26 -10.19
CA ILE A 88 -1.43 11.97 -9.67
C ILE A 88 -1.36 10.93 -10.79
N HIS A 89 -0.51 9.95 -10.63
CA HIS A 89 -0.48 8.75 -11.47
C HIS A 89 -1.51 7.74 -10.98
N PHE A 90 -2.18 7.08 -11.91
CA PHE A 90 -3.09 5.97 -11.58
C PHE A 90 -3.23 4.98 -12.73
N ILE A 91 -3.48 3.73 -12.39
CA ILE A 91 -3.90 2.68 -13.31
C ILE A 91 -5.43 2.67 -13.29
N HIS A 92 -6.07 2.63 -14.48
CA HIS A 92 -7.52 2.60 -14.58
C HIS A 92 -7.95 1.50 -15.56
N VAL A 93 -8.43 0.38 -15.01
CA VAL A 93 -8.86 -0.77 -15.81
C VAL A 93 -10.38 -0.91 -15.73
N LYS A 94 -11.03 -0.77 -16.88
CA LYS A 94 -12.47 -1.00 -17.00
C LYS A 94 -12.74 -2.48 -17.25
N SER A 95 -13.61 -3.08 -16.45
CA SER A 95 -14.15 -4.40 -16.70
C SER A 95 -14.96 -4.43 -18.01
N GLY A 96 -14.96 -5.55 -18.69
CA GLY A 96 -15.86 -5.83 -19.82
C GLY A 96 -17.29 -6.18 -19.40
N HIS A 97 -17.56 -6.37 -18.12
CA HIS A 97 -18.89 -6.68 -17.57
C HIS A 97 -19.73 -5.40 -17.39
N GLU A 98 -21.02 -5.47 -17.75
CA GLU A 98 -21.88 -4.29 -17.94
C GLU A 98 -22.16 -3.50 -16.67
N ASN A 99 -22.26 -4.18 -15.51
CA ASN A 99 -22.62 -3.58 -14.22
C ASN A 99 -21.45 -3.57 -13.23
N ALA A 100 -20.22 -3.54 -13.72
CA ALA A 100 -19.05 -3.53 -12.84
C ALA A 100 -19.05 -2.30 -11.90
N LEU A 101 -18.88 -2.56 -10.59
CA LEU A 101 -18.83 -1.52 -9.58
C LEU A 101 -17.47 -0.82 -9.59
N PRO A 102 -17.38 0.51 -9.69
CA PRO A 102 -16.11 1.20 -9.56
C PRO A 102 -15.50 1.02 -8.17
N LEU A 103 -14.24 0.59 -8.13
CA LEU A 103 -13.47 0.36 -6.92
C LEU A 103 -12.14 1.12 -7.02
N ILE A 104 -11.91 2.05 -6.08
CA ILE A 104 -10.60 2.67 -5.88
C ILE A 104 -9.84 1.91 -4.79
N MET A 105 -8.61 1.47 -5.11
CA MET A 105 -7.76 0.73 -4.16
C MET A 105 -6.47 1.49 -3.90
N THR A 106 -6.14 1.68 -2.64
CA THR A 106 -4.97 2.43 -2.21
C THR A 106 -3.95 1.53 -1.55
N HIS A 107 -2.74 1.51 -2.11
CA HIS A 107 -1.58 0.80 -1.56
C HIS A 107 -1.06 1.45 -0.27
N GLY A 108 -0.03 0.86 0.33
CA GLY A 108 0.65 1.39 1.50
C GLY A 108 2.16 1.51 1.34
N TRP A 109 2.87 1.62 2.46
CA TRP A 109 4.32 1.60 2.55
C TRP A 109 4.78 0.31 3.25
N PRO A 110 5.86 -0.35 2.81
CA PRO A 110 6.73 -0.06 1.68
C PRO A 110 6.20 -0.58 0.32
N GLY A 111 4.91 -0.85 0.20
CA GLY A 111 4.28 -1.24 -1.06
C GLY A 111 4.14 -0.08 -2.05
N SER A 112 3.50 -0.35 -3.16
CA SER A 112 3.17 0.59 -4.23
C SER A 112 2.02 0.03 -5.06
N VAL A 113 1.68 0.67 -6.19
CA VAL A 113 0.72 0.09 -7.14
C VAL A 113 1.11 -1.31 -7.61
N ILE A 114 2.39 -1.69 -7.51
CA ILE A 114 2.87 -3.03 -7.89
C ILE A 114 2.23 -4.12 -7.04
N GLU A 115 1.95 -3.88 -5.76
CA GLU A 115 1.30 -4.86 -4.89
C GLU A 115 -0.14 -5.21 -5.31
N LEU A 116 -0.76 -4.35 -6.15
CA LEU A 116 -2.14 -4.48 -6.59
C LEU A 116 -2.27 -5.05 -8.02
N LEU A 117 -1.16 -5.30 -8.73
CA LEU A 117 -1.23 -5.70 -10.13
C LEU A 117 -1.86 -7.07 -10.34
N ASP A 118 -1.61 -8.01 -9.44
CA ASP A 118 -2.07 -9.39 -9.57
C ASP A 118 -3.56 -9.57 -9.22
N VAL A 119 -4.20 -8.60 -8.58
CA VAL A 119 -5.65 -8.60 -8.33
C VAL A 119 -6.47 -7.98 -9.48
N VAL A 120 -5.79 -7.37 -10.47
CA VAL A 120 -6.48 -6.70 -11.59
C VAL A 120 -7.36 -7.70 -12.37
N GLY A 121 -6.78 -8.82 -12.83
CA GLY A 121 -7.53 -9.87 -13.53
C GLY A 121 -8.70 -10.39 -12.70
N PRO A 122 -8.45 -10.95 -11.50
CA PRO A 122 -9.48 -11.48 -10.62
C PRO A 122 -10.65 -10.54 -10.30
N LEU A 123 -10.41 -9.23 -10.27
CA LEU A 123 -11.45 -8.24 -9.97
C LEU A 123 -12.14 -7.68 -11.21
N THR A 124 -11.43 -7.55 -12.34
CA THR A 124 -12.05 -6.98 -13.56
C THR A 124 -12.72 -8.00 -14.46
N ASP A 125 -12.29 -9.27 -14.41
CA ASP A 125 -12.88 -10.41 -15.09
C ASP A 125 -13.06 -11.60 -14.15
N PRO A 126 -13.95 -11.51 -13.15
CA PRO A 126 -14.14 -12.57 -12.16
C PRO A 126 -14.56 -13.89 -12.80
N THR A 127 -15.19 -13.90 -13.97
CA THR A 127 -15.64 -15.13 -14.65
C THR A 127 -14.46 -16.01 -15.10
N ALA A 128 -13.32 -15.43 -15.42
CA ALA A 128 -12.08 -16.15 -15.71
C ALA A 128 -11.38 -16.68 -14.41
N HIS A 129 -11.83 -16.24 -13.23
CA HIS A 129 -11.24 -16.52 -11.92
C HIS A 129 -12.25 -17.16 -10.93
N GLY A 130 -13.26 -17.88 -11.45
CA GLY A 130 -14.21 -18.64 -10.63
C GLY A 130 -15.24 -17.78 -9.87
N GLY A 131 -15.41 -16.52 -10.21
CA GLY A 131 -16.45 -15.63 -9.71
C GLY A 131 -17.57 -15.40 -10.72
N ASP A 132 -18.55 -14.58 -10.36
CA ASP A 132 -19.69 -14.24 -11.18
C ASP A 132 -19.49 -12.87 -11.87
N ALA A 133 -20.10 -12.68 -13.04
CA ALA A 133 -20.04 -11.42 -13.79
C ALA A 133 -20.56 -10.21 -12.99
N GLU A 134 -21.52 -10.46 -12.09
CA GLU A 134 -22.12 -9.46 -11.22
C GLU A 134 -21.16 -8.96 -10.13
N ASP A 135 -20.09 -9.72 -9.83
CA ASP A 135 -19.07 -9.36 -8.84
C ASP A 135 -17.88 -8.57 -9.47
N ALA A 136 -18.01 -8.11 -10.71
CA ALA A 136 -16.93 -7.41 -11.42
C ALA A 136 -16.74 -5.97 -10.97
N PHE A 137 -15.48 -5.49 -11.03
CA PHE A 137 -15.13 -4.11 -10.70
C PHE A 137 -14.46 -3.37 -11.87
N HIS A 138 -14.74 -2.08 -12.00
CA HIS A 138 -13.81 -1.15 -12.65
C HIS A 138 -12.78 -0.72 -11.63
N LEU A 139 -11.49 -0.86 -11.92
CA LEU A 139 -10.42 -0.57 -10.96
C LEU A 139 -9.76 0.78 -11.21
N VAL A 140 -9.57 1.54 -10.14
CA VAL A 140 -8.73 2.75 -10.09
C VAL A 140 -7.66 2.51 -9.03
N LEU A 141 -6.39 2.44 -9.43
CA LEU A 141 -5.25 2.15 -8.56
C LEU A 141 -4.29 3.34 -8.60
N PRO A 142 -4.51 4.37 -7.77
CA PRO A 142 -3.64 5.54 -7.74
C PRO A 142 -2.34 5.28 -6.98
N SER A 143 -1.25 5.90 -7.42
CA SER A 143 -0.06 6.08 -6.60
C SER A 143 -0.29 7.23 -5.62
N ILE A 144 -0.08 7.01 -4.33
CA ILE A 144 -0.20 8.04 -3.30
C ILE A 144 0.74 9.22 -3.64
N PRO A 145 0.37 10.50 -3.40
CA PRO A 145 1.29 11.62 -3.55
C PRO A 145 2.64 11.38 -2.85
N GLY A 146 3.73 11.55 -3.58
CA GLY A 146 5.08 11.23 -3.08
C GLY A 146 5.49 9.76 -3.16
N TYR A 147 4.71 8.91 -3.81
CA TYR A 147 4.99 7.49 -4.05
C TYR A 147 5.00 7.18 -5.54
N GLY A 148 5.87 6.27 -5.94
CA GLY A 148 5.89 5.74 -7.30
C GLY A 148 5.93 6.85 -8.35
N PHE A 149 5.00 6.82 -9.29
CA PHE A 149 4.95 7.78 -10.39
C PHE A 149 4.12 9.04 -10.10
N SER A 150 3.53 9.19 -8.92
CA SER A 150 2.89 10.44 -8.51
C SER A 150 3.90 11.49 -8.10
N GLY A 151 3.55 12.76 -8.30
CA GLY A 151 4.37 13.90 -7.93
C GLY A 151 4.64 13.96 -6.42
N GLU A 152 5.80 14.52 -6.06
CA GLU A 152 6.18 14.76 -4.68
C GLU A 152 5.48 16.03 -4.16
N PRO A 153 4.81 15.99 -2.98
CA PRO A 153 4.29 17.19 -2.33
C PRO A 153 5.38 18.22 -2.04
N THR A 154 5.15 19.45 -2.44
CA THR A 154 6.07 20.59 -2.22
C THR A 154 5.67 21.47 -1.04
N GLU A 155 4.54 21.17 -0.40
CA GLU A 155 4.02 21.85 0.78
C GLU A 155 3.53 20.82 1.80
N VAL A 156 3.40 21.25 3.06
CA VAL A 156 2.86 20.42 4.14
C VAL A 156 1.33 20.31 4.04
N GLY A 157 0.76 19.24 4.65
CA GLY A 157 -0.69 19.04 4.74
C GLY A 157 -1.22 17.95 3.82
N TRP A 158 -0.35 17.17 3.16
CA TRP A 158 -0.73 16.00 2.40
C TRP A 158 -0.84 14.76 3.31
N ASP A 159 -1.68 14.89 4.34
CA ASP A 159 -2.04 13.78 5.23
C ASP A 159 -3.09 12.85 4.58
N PRO A 160 -3.40 11.68 5.17
CA PRO A 160 -4.39 10.76 4.62
C PRO A 160 -5.77 11.37 4.37
N GLY A 161 -6.17 12.38 5.15
CA GLY A 161 -7.45 13.08 4.95
C GLY A 161 -7.46 13.91 3.66
N ARG A 162 -6.37 14.59 3.32
CA ARG A 162 -6.23 15.31 2.05
C ARG A 162 -6.10 14.36 0.87
N VAL A 163 -5.38 13.25 1.04
CA VAL A 163 -5.32 12.20 0.01
C VAL A 163 -6.71 11.63 -0.25
N ALA A 164 -7.53 11.41 0.80
CA ALA A 164 -8.93 10.97 0.65
C ALA A 164 -9.77 11.96 -0.17
N GLN A 165 -9.58 13.27 0.01
CA GLN A 165 -10.24 14.30 -0.82
C GLN A 165 -9.78 14.24 -2.28
N ALA A 166 -8.48 14.04 -2.50
CA ALA A 166 -7.93 13.90 -3.86
C ALA A 166 -8.48 12.65 -4.56
N TRP A 167 -8.71 11.54 -3.84
CA TRP A 167 -9.32 10.33 -4.40
C TRP A 167 -10.80 10.54 -4.76
N ALA A 168 -11.55 11.28 -3.94
CA ALA A 168 -12.93 11.67 -4.29
C ALA A 168 -12.96 12.52 -5.56
N GLU A 169 -12.07 13.50 -5.69
CA GLU A 169 -11.93 14.31 -6.89
C GLU A 169 -11.51 13.46 -8.11
N LEU A 170 -10.59 12.52 -7.95
CA LEU A 170 -10.18 11.59 -9.02
C LEU A 170 -11.37 10.78 -9.52
N MET A 171 -12.16 10.18 -8.62
CA MET A 171 -13.35 9.40 -8.98
C MET A 171 -14.41 10.26 -9.68
N HIS A 172 -14.60 11.49 -9.23
CA HIS A 172 -15.48 12.47 -9.87
C HIS A 172 -15.02 12.80 -11.29
N ARG A 173 -13.71 13.08 -11.52
CA ARG A 173 -13.14 13.34 -12.86
C ARG A 173 -13.29 12.16 -13.81
N LEU A 174 -13.25 10.93 -13.29
CA LEU A 174 -13.50 9.72 -14.06
C LEU A 174 -14.99 9.50 -14.37
N GLY A 175 -15.88 10.35 -13.86
CA GLY A 175 -17.33 10.29 -14.07
C GLY A 175 -18.06 9.27 -13.21
N TYR A 176 -17.43 8.78 -12.15
CA TYR A 176 -18.04 7.84 -11.23
C TYR A 176 -18.90 8.53 -10.18
N THR A 177 -20.21 8.33 -10.28
CA THR A 177 -21.21 8.88 -9.33
C THR A 177 -21.58 7.87 -8.25
N ARG A 178 -21.07 6.63 -8.32
CA ARG A 178 -21.24 5.56 -7.35
C ARG A 178 -20.00 4.67 -7.38
N TYR A 179 -19.34 4.49 -6.24
CA TYR A 179 -18.12 3.70 -6.12
C TYR A 179 -17.87 3.24 -4.70
N VAL A 180 -16.95 2.31 -4.54
CA VAL A 180 -16.44 1.81 -3.26
C VAL A 180 -14.93 2.03 -3.15
N ALA A 181 -14.39 2.00 -1.94
CA ALA A 181 -12.96 2.19 -1.70
C ALA A 181 -12.38 1.06 -0.84
N GLN A 182 -11.13 0.70 -1.13
CA GLN A 182 -10.37 -0.28 -0.35
C GLN A 182 -8.95 0.24 -0.06
N GLY A 183 -8.38 -0.14 1.10
CA GLY A 183 -6.99 0.14 1.43
C GLY A 183 -6.45 -0.71 2.57
N GLY A 184 -5.16 -1.00 2.50
CA GLY A 184 -4.34 -1.57 3.56
C GLY A 184 -3.26 -0.58 3.98
N ASP A 185 -2.64 -0.72 5.14
CA ASP A 185 -1.55 0.12 5.65
C ASP A 185 -1.85 1.63 5.59
N VAL A 186 -1.03 2.46 4.92
CA VAL A 186 -1.33 3.88 4.65
C VAL A 186 -2.64 4.01 3.88
N GLY A 187 -2.88 3.11 2.92
CA GLY A 187 -4.15 3.05 2.18
C GLY A 187 -5.35 2.80 3.09
N ALA A 188 -5.21 2.06 4.20
CA ALA A 188 -6.29 1.91 5.18
C ALA A 188 -6.59 3.25 5.88
N SER A 189 -5.57 4.06 6.18
CA SER A 189 -5.76 5.41 6.74
C SER A 189 -6.46 6.35 5.75
N VAL A 190 -6.13 6.26 4.46
CA VAL A 190 -6.79 7.03 3.40
C VAL A 190 -8.24 6.59 3.23
N THR A 191 -8.48 5.28 3.20
CA THR A 191 -9.83 4.70 3.04
C THR A 191 -10.73 4.99 4.26
N ASP A 192 -10.17 4.91 5.48
CA ASP A 192 -10.84 5.38 6.70
C ASP A 192 -11.22 6.86 6.60
N GLY A 193 -10.29 7.70 6.13
CA GLY A 193 -10.53 9.12 5.85
C GLY A 193 -11.66 9.35 4.84
N MET A 194 -11.70 8.59 3.75
CA MET A 194 -12.81 8.62 2.79
C MET A 194 -14.13 8.24 3.45
N GLY A 195 -14.15 7.18 4.24
CA GLY A 195 -15.35 6.76 4.97
C GLY A 195 -15.88 7.82 5.94
N ARG A 196 -15.00 8.53 6.65
CA ARG A 196 -15.36 9.62 7.58
C ARG A 196 -15.82 10.89 6.88
N GLN A 197 -15.25 11.19 5.72
CA GLN A 197 -15.65 12.34 4.90
C GLN A 197 -16.93 12.05 4.13
N ALA A 198 -17.22 10.78 3.84
CA ALA A 198 -18.38 10.31 3.09
C ALA A 198 -18.65 11.16 1.83
N PRO A 199 -17.67 11.29 0.90
CA PRO A 199 -17.86 12.11 -0.29
C PRO A 199 -18.99 11.56 -1.15
N GLU A 200 -19.60 12.45 -1.95
CA GLU A 200 -20.67 12.07 -2.87
C GLU A 200 -20.23 10.91 -3.77
N GLY A 201 -21.09 9.92 -3.91
CA GLY A 201 -20.83 8.72 -4.72
C GLY A 201 -20.13 7.57 -3.98
N LEU A 202 -19.45 7.81 -2.87
CA LEU A 202 -18.88 6.71 -2.06
C LEU A 202 -20.00 5.98 -1.31
N VAL A 203 -20.16 4.67 -1.58
CA VAL A 203 -21.27 3.87 -1.00
C VAL A 203 -20.81 2.81 0.01
N GLY A 204 -19.52 2.59 0.16
CA GLY A 204 -18.95 1.66 1.14
C GLY A 204 -17.43 1.64 1.08
N ILE A 205 -16.82 1.13 2.15
CA ILE A 205 -15.36 0.97 2.24
C ILE A 205 -15.01 -0.43 2.72
N HIS A 206 -13.80 -0.87 2.37
CA HIS A 206 -13.20 -2.08 2.95
C HIS A 206 -11.75 -1.79 3.38
N ILE A 207 -11.38 -2.27 4.56
CA ILE A 207 -10.01 -2.17 5.09
C ILE A 207 -9.56 -3.51 5.67
N ASN A 208 -8.26 -3.76 5.67
CA ASN A 208 -7.66 -4.97 6.25
C ASN A 208 -6.64 -4.70 7.37
N LEU A 209 -6.39 -3.43 7.70
CA LEU A 209 -5.64 -3.03 8.90
C LEU A 209 -6.49 -2.06 9.73
N LEU A 210 -6.74 -2.39 11.01
CA LEU A 210 -7.52 -1.53 11.91
C LEU A 210 -6.65 -0.37 12.42
N VAL A 211 -6.52 0.68 11.61
CA VAL A 211 -5.66 1.84 11.90
C VAL A 211 -6.04 2.58 13.18
N THR A 212 -7.30 2.56 13.56
CA THR A 212 -7.78 3.18 14.82
C THR A 212 -7.19 2.52 16.06
N ALA A 213 -6.87 1.21 16.00
CA ALA A 213 -6.25 0.49 17.11
C ALA A 213 -4.76 0.84 17.31
N LEU A 214 -4.10 1.38 16.30
CA LEU A 214 -2.69 1.76 16.39
C LEU A 214 -2.47 2.94 17.36
N GLY A 215 -3.43 3.85 17.46
CA GLY A 215 -3.33 5.08 18.24
C GLY A 215 -4.07 5.08 19.58
N SER A 216 -4.87 4.04 19.90
CA SER A 216 -5.75 4.05 21.07
C SER A 216 -5.68 2.73 21.86
N PRO A 217 -5.84 2.77 23.19
CA PRO A 217 -6.03 1.57 23.97
C PRO A 217 -7.29 0.81 23.52
N GLN A 218 -7.22 -0.51 23.49
CA GLN A 218 -8.30 -1.38 23.07
C GLN A 218 -8.76 -2.29 24.22
N PRO A 219 -10.02 -2.77 24.23
CA PRO A 219 -10.48 -3.77 25.18
C PRO A 219 -9.62 -5.05 25.15
N THR A 220 -9.46 -5.72 26.29
CA THR A 220 -8.70 -6.98 26.44
C THR A 220 -9.47 -8.04 27.23
N GLU A 221 -10.79 -8.07 27.07
CA GLU A 221 -11.67 -8.95 27.83
C GLU A 221 -11.64 -10.39 27.33
N SER A 222 -11.62 -10.58 26.00
CA SER A 222 -11.57 -11.90 25.35
C SER A 222 -10.12 -12.37 25.10
N GLU A 223 -9.94 -13.66 24.83
CA GLU A 223 -8.66 -14.24 24.44
C GLU A 223 -8.14 -13.63 23.11
N GLN A 224 -9.04 -13.41 22.15
CA GLN A 224 -8.68 -12.80 20.86
C GLN A 224 -8.21 -11.36 21.01
N GLU A 225 -8.87 -10.58 21.87
CA GLU A 225 -8.47 -9.21 22.17
C GLU A 225 -7.12 -9.15 22.88
N ARG A 226 -6.88 -10.04 23.84
CA ARG A 226 -5.54 -10.13 24.48
C ARG A 226 -4.46 -10.49 23.49
N ALA A 227 -4.69 -11.49 22.62
CA ALA A 227 -3.73 -11.87 21.59
C ALA A 227 -3.42 -10.72 20.61
N ALA A 228 -4.44 -9.95 20.21
CA ALA A 228 -4.25 -8.78 19.36
C ALA A 228 -3.50 -7.66 20.08
N ALA A 229 -3.80 -7.43 21.37
CA ALA A 229 -3.11 -6.44 22.20
C ALA A 229 -1.63 -6.81 22.43
N ASP A 230 -1.32 -8.09 22.65
CA ASP A 230 0.04 -8.59 22.81
C ASP A 230 0.84 -8.46 21.49
N ALA A 231 0.23 -8.73 20.34
CA ALA A 231 0.85 -8.53 19.04
C ALA A 231 1.17 -7.06 18.79
N LEU A 232 0.22 -6.14 19.08
CA LEU A 232 0.44 -4.69 19.01
C LEU A 232 1.55 -4.22 19.97
N ALA A 233 1.58 -4.73 21.18
CA ALA A 233 2.62 -4.40 22.15
C ALA A 233 3.99 -4.86 21.66
N THR A 234 4.08 -6.06 21.09
CA THR A 234 5.31 -6.60 20.49
C THR A 234 5.78 -5.75 19.31
N PHE A 235 4.86 -5.40 18.41
CA PHE A 235 5.17 -4.52 17.27
C PHE A 235 5.70 -3.16 17.72
N ARG A 236 5.04 -2.52 18.71
CA ARG A 236 5.49 -1.24 19.26
C ARG A 236 6.85 -1.33 19.95
N ALA A 237 7.16 -2.47 20.59
CA ALA A 237 8.42 -2.64 21.31
C ALA A 237 9.61 -2.94 20.39
N SER A 238 9.40 -3.65 19.27
CA SER A 238 10.49 -4.19 18.45
C SER A 238 10.34 -4.00 16.94
N GLY A 239 9.15 -3.69 16.42
CA GLY A 239 8.87 -3.52 14.98
C GLY A 239 8.64 -2.06 14.55
N PHE A 240 8.51 -1.14 15.48
CA PHE A 240 8.03 0.23 15.23
C PHE A 240 9.15 1.23 14.87
N GLY A 241 10.39 0.76 14.71
CA GLY A 241 11.55 1.62 14.49
C GLY A 241 11.45 2.49 13.23
N TYR A 242 11.09 1.87 12.09
CA TYR A 242 10.91 2.58 10.83
C TYR A 242 9.82 3.67 10.92
N TYR A 243 8.70 3.33 11.56
CA TYR A 243 7.59 4.26 11.75
C TYR A 243 8.00 5.50 12.53
N LEU A 244 8.68 5.31 13.66
CA LEU A 244 9.15 6.42 14.53
C LEU A 244 10.13 7.32 13.79
N GLU A 245 11.08 6.75 13.03
CA GLU A 245 12.02 7.54 12.24
C GLU A 245 11.30 8.33 11.16
N GLN A 246 10.41 7.70 10.40
CA GLN A 246 9.64 8.35 9.34
C GLN A 246 8.66 9.41 9.89
N ALA A 247 8.02 9.15 11.04
CA ALA A 247 7.09 10.08 11.66
C ALA A 247 7.76 11.28 12.33
N THR A 248 9.05 11.20 12.67
CA THR A 248 9.75 12.23 13.42
C THR A 248 10.91 12.89 12.66
N ARG A 249 11.64 12.15 11.84
CA ARG A 249 12.86 12.60 11.14
C ARG A 249 12.96 12.06 9.69
N PRO A 250 11.90 12.16 8.86
CA PRO A 250 11.90 11.58 7.53
C PRO A 250 13.02 12.10 6.62
N GLN A 251 13.42 13.36 6.79
CA GLN A 251 14.51 13.95 6.02
C GLN A 251 15.86 13.28 6.36
N THR A 252 16.07 12.87 7.60
CA THR A 252 17.33 12.25 8.04
C THR A 252 17.55 10.91 7.35
N ILE A 253 16.55 10.03 7.38
CA ILE A 253 16.64 8.74 6.66
C ILE A 253 16.60 8.92 5.15
N GLY A 254 15.92 9.95 4.66
CA GLY A 254 15.77 10.27 3.23
C GLY A 254 17.09 10.34 2.47
N TYR A 255 18.15 10.86 3.08
CA TYR A 255 19.48 10.89 2.46
C TYR A 255 20.00 9.48 2.13
N ALA A 256 19.82 8.51 3.01
CA ALA A 256 20.22 7.13 2.77
C ALA A 256 19.34 6.46 1.71
N LEU A 257 18.03 6.70 1.77
CA LEU A 257 17.05 6.10 0.86
C LEU A 257 17.21 6.55 -0.59
N LEU A 258 17.78 7.74 -0.82
CA LEU A 258 18.04 8.28 -2.16
C LEU A 258 19.47 8.01 -2.66
N ASP A 259 20.41 7.77 -1.76
CA ASP A 259 21.84 7.62 -2.15
C ASP A 259 22.26 6.16 -2.32
N SER A 260 21.63 5.22 -1.62
CA SER A 260 21.99 3.80 -1.64
C SER A 260 20.80 2.90 -1.93
N PRO A 261 20.80 2.18 -3.09
CA PRO A 261 19.73 1.22 -3.36
C PRO A 261 19.67 0.11 -2.32
N VAL A 262 20.80 -0.32 -1.77
CA VAL A 262 20.85 -1.35 -0.73
C VAL A 262 20.34 -0.83 0.62
N ALA A 263 20.57 0.44 0.96
CA ALA A 263 19.98 1.06 2.15
C ALA A 263 18.45 1.20 2.01
N LEU A 264 17.98 1.58 0.82
CA LEU A 264 16.54 1.61 0.51
C LEU A 264 15.93 0.20 0.67
N ALA A 265 16.54 -0.81 0.07
CA ALA A 265 16.08 -2.20 0.20
C ALA A 265 16.04 -2.66 1.67
N ALA A 266 17.11 -2.44 2.43
CA ALA A 266 17.16 -2.77 3.85
C ALA A 266 16.04 -2.09 4.65
N TRP A 267 15.80 -0.81 4.40
CA TRP A 267 14.76 -0.04 5.08
C TRP A 267 13.35 -0.55 4.76
N MET A 268 13.08 -0.87 3.50
CA MET A 268 11.80 -1.41 3.07
C MET A 268 11.53 -2.83 3.61
N LEU A 269 12.57 -3.66 3.74
CA LEU A 269 12.45 -5.01 4.27
C LEU A 269 12.19 -5.04 5.79
N ASP A 270 12.54 -4.00 6.52
CA ASP A 270 12.44 -3.97 8.00
C ASP A 270 11.06 -3.49 8.48
N HIS A 271 10.00 -3.75 7.71
CA HIS A 271 8.64 -3.33 8.02
C HIS A 271 8.01 -4.17 9.14
N ASP A 272 7.86 -5.47 8.93
CA ASP A 272 7.28 -6.40 9.90
C ASP A 272 7.96 -7.78 9.86
N THR A 273 7.76 -8.57 10.91
CA THR A 273 8.46 -9.86 11.07
C THR A 273 7.99 -10.91 10.08
N ASP A 274 6.70 -11.01 9.80
CA ASP A 274 6.15 -12.05 8.95
C ASP A 274 6.49 -11.80 7.49
N SER A 275 6.32 -10.55 7.01
CA SER A 275 6.75 -10.15 5.66
C SER A 275 8.26 -10.34 5.47
N TYR A 276 9.09 -9.89 6.44
CA TYR A 276 10.52 -10.12 6.38
C TYR A 276 10.89 -11.61 6.27
N SER A 277 10.23 -12.46 7.07
CA SER A 277 10.51 -13.89 7.07
C SER A 277 10.17 -14.56 5.73
N LYS A 278 9.07 -14.14 5.10
CA LYS A 278 8.65 -14.57 3.76
C LYS A 278 9.67 -14.13 2.71
N ILE A 279 10.08 -12.86 2.74
CA ILE A 279 11.08 -12.29 1.83
C ILE A 279 12.43 -13.00 2.00
N SER A 280 12.90 -13.17 3.24
CA SER A 280 14.16 -13.84 3.52
C SER A 280 14.20 -15.27 2.96
N ARG A 281 13.11 -16.04 3.13
CA ARG A 281 13.00 -17.39 2.52
C ARG A 281 13.00 -17.36 1.00
N ALA A 282 12.37 -16.37 0.38
CA ALA A 282 12.38 -16.23 -1.07
C ALA A 282 13.80 -16.04 -1.62
N PHE A 283 14.66 -15.32 -0.91
CA PHE A 283 16.05 -15.10 -1.32
C PHE A 283 17.00 -16.22 -0.89
N LEU A 284 16.96 -16.66 0.37
CA LEU A 284 17.91 -17.65 0.88
C LEU A 284 17.54 -19.09 0.48
N ASP A 285 16.25 -19.45 0.56
CA ASP A 285 15.78 -20.81 0.33
C ASP A 285 15.18 -20.99 -1.07
N ARG A 286 15.01 -19.90 -1.84
CA ARG A 286 14.35 -19.88 -3.15
C ARG A 286 12.91 -20.42 -3.11
N GLN A 287 12.22 -20.21 -2.00
CA GLN A 287 10.85 -20.64 -1.80
C GLN A 287 9.94 -19.41 -1.69
N PRO A 288 9.04 -19.17 -2.67
CA PRO A 288 8.05 -18.10 -2.55
C PRO A 288 7.10 -18.40 -1.40
N ALA A 289 6.51 -17.34 -0.83
CA ALA A 289 5.43 -17.44 0.13
C ALA A 289 4.13 -16.93 -0.54
N GLY A 290 3.19 -17.83 -0.78
CA GLY A 290 2.05 -17.51 -1.63
C GLY A 290 2.51 -17.11 -3.04
N ASN A 291 1.96 -16.01 -3.57
CA ASN A 291 2.35 -15.45 -4.86
C ASN A 291 3.62 -14.57 -4.79
N LEU A 292 4.14 -14.28 -3.60
CA LEU A 292 5.26 -13.36 -3.42
C LEU A 292 6.59 -13.99 -3.87
N THR A 293 7.12 -13.51 -4.98
CA THR A 293 8.39 -13.95 -5.59
C THR A 293 9.50 -12.92 -5.38
N ARG A 294 10.75 -13.30 -5.71
CA ARG A 294 11.89 -12.38 -5.71
C ARG A 294 11.67 -11.21 -6.66
N ASP A 295 11.10 -11.47 -7.85
CA ASP A 295 10.80 -10.41 -8.83
C ASP A 295 9.80 -9.42 -8.25
N HIS A 296 8.70 -9.87 -7.63
CA HIS A 296 7.73 -8.97 -6.99
C HIS A 296 8.38 -8.02 -5.98
N ILE A 297 9.27 -8.56 -5.14
CA ILE A 297 9.96 -7.78 -4.10
C ILE A 297 10.88 -6.75 -4.75
N VAL A 298 11.70 -7.19 -5.72
CA VAL A 298 12.67 -6.31 -6.38
C VAL A 298 12.00 -5.32 -7.34
N ASP A 299 10.89 -5.67 -7.99
CA ASP A 299 10.07 -4.75 -8.79
C ASP A 299 9.65 -3.53 -7.95
N ASN A 300 9.14 -3.79 -6.77
CA ASN A 300 8.68 -2.75 -5.86
C ASN A 300 9.83 -1.86 -5.34
N ILE A 301 10.95 -2.46 -4.90
CA ILE A 301 12.12 -1.71 -4.46
C ILE A 301 12.71 -0.88 -5.61
N THR A 302 12.76 -1.48 -6.80
CA THR A 302 13.28 -0.81 -8.00
C THR A 302 12.41 0.38 -8.40
N LEU A 303 11.08 0.27 -8.28
CA LEU A 303 10.17 1.40 -8.52
C LEU A 303 10.52 2.58 -7.62
N TYR A 304 10.67 2.37 -6.30
CA TYR A 304 11.06 3.42 -5.37
C TYR A 304 12.42 4.05 -5.70
N TRP A 305 13.38 3.22 -6.11
CA TRP A 305 14.70 3.70 -6.51
C TRP A 305 14.65 4.57 -7.75
N LEU A 306 14.02 4.09 -8.82
CA LEU A 306 13.94 4.78 -10.10
C LEU A 306 13.14 6.08 -10.06
N THR A 307 12.14 6.14 -9.20
CA THR A 307 11.33 7.36 -9.00
C THR A 307 11.90 8.29 -7.93
N GLY A 308 12.89 7.84 -7.14
CA GLY A 308 13.48 8.63 -6.06
C GLY A 308 12.52 8.92 -4.91
N THR A 309 11.49 8.10 -4.71
CA THR A 309 10.38 8.41 -3.79
C THR A 309 10.57 7.88 -2.35
N GLY A 310 11.73 7.32 -2.01
CA GLY A 310 11.98 6.85 -0.64
C GLY A 310 11.80 7.93 0.44
N ALA A 311 12.31 9.14 0.19
CA ALA A 311 12.22 10.25 1.14
C ALA A 311 10.81 10.87 1.20
N SER A 312 10.15 11.07 0.06
CA SER A 312 8.79 11.62 0.00
C SER A 312 7.76 10.67 0.60
N ALA A 313 7.90 9.38 0.37
CA ALA A 313 7.08 8.36 1.02
C ALA A 313 7.25 8.37 2.55
N ALA A 314 8.48 8.51 3.06
CA ALA A 314 8.73 8.64 4.49
C ALA A 314 8.04 9.86 5.10
N ARG A 315 7.93 10.99 4.37
CA ARG A 315 7.25 12.20 4.85
C ARG A 315 5.76 12.02 5.07
N SER A 316 5.09 11.07 4.41
CA SER A 316 3.67 10.78 4.65
C SER A 316 3.39 10.35 6.09
N TYR A 317 4.32 9.68 6.74
CA TYR A 317 4.24 9.32 8.17
C TYR A 317 4.36 10.54 9.08
N TRP A 318 5.20 11.50 8.73
CA TRP A 318 5.30 12.77 9.45
C TRP A 318 4.00 13.58 9.32
N GLU A 319 3.41 13.61 8.14
CA GLU A 319 2.11 14.27 7.89
C GLU A 319 0.99 13.60 8.68
N LEU A 320 0.95 12.26 8.72
CA LEU A 320 0.00 11.52 9.55
C LEU A 320 0.15 11.87 11.04
N GLY A 321 1.38 11.83 11.55
CA GLY A 321 1.67 12.17 12.96
C GLY A 321 1.29 13.62 13.29
N ARG A 322 1.56 14.55 12.38
CA ARG A 322 1.16 15.95 12.49
C ARG A 322 -0.35 16.13 12.50
N ALA A 323 -1.08 15.47 11.59
CA ALA A 323 -2.53 15.51 11.56
C ALA A 323 -3.16 14.96 12.84
N GLN A 324 -2.65 13.83 13.34
CA GLN A 324 -3.07 13.25 14.62
C GLN A 324 -2.83 14.19 15.79
N ALA A 325 -1.68 14.87 15.83
CA ALA A 325 -1.38 15.86 16.89
C ALA A 325 -2.32 17.07 16.83
N LEU A 326 -2.67 17.56 15.65
CA LEU A 326 -3.63 18.65 15.46
C LEU A 326 -5.06 18.26 15.84
N ALA A 327 -5.44 17.02 15.63
CA ALA A 327 -6.75 16.46 15.98
C ALA A 327 -6.82 15.96 17.44
N ALA A 328 -5.74 16.07 18.22
CA ALA A 328 -5.69 15.55 19.59
C ALA A 328 -6.82 16.12 20.45
N GLY A 329 -7.56 15.22 21.12
CA GLY A 329 -8.71 15.57 21.94
C GLY A 329 -10.02 15.77 21.18
N GLN A 330 -10.02 15.61 19.85
CA GLN A 330 -11.24 15.62 19.03
C GLN A 330 -11.62 14.16 18.69
N ALA A 331 -12.90 13.83 18.88
CA ALA A 331 -13.41 12.56 18.36
C ALA A 331 -13.53 12.66 16.82
N PRO A 332 -12.97 11.70 16.06
CA PRO A 332 -13.15 11.71 14.61
C PRO A 332 -14.63 11.51 14.25
N PRO A 333 -15.09 12.03 13.11
CA PRO A 333 -16.43 11.72 12.61
C PRO A 333 -16.64 10.21 12.51
N GLU A 334 -17.87 9.76 12.81
CA GLU A 334 -18.23 8.35 12.65
C GLU A 334 -18.34 7.98 11.16
N VAL A 335 -17.94 6.76 10.81
CA VAL A 335 -18.16 6.22 9.46
C VAL A 335 -19.59 5.67 9.39
N SER A 336 -20.47 6.39 8.70
CA SER A 336 -21.88 6.01 8.52
C SER A 336 -22.11 5.02 7.36
N LEU A 337 -21.17 4.92 6.44
CA LEU A 337 -21.21 4.01 5.30
C LEU A 337 -21.01 2.56 5.72
N PRO A 338 -21.51 1.58 4.94
CA PRO A 338 -21.16 0.17 5.11
C PRO A 338 -19.64 -0.04 5.10
N VAL A 339 -19.15 -0.79 6.08
CA VAL A 339 -17.72 -1.12 6.21
C VAL A 339 -17.52 -2.62 6.10
N GLY A 340 -16.65 -3.04 5.19
CA GLY A 340 -16.08 -4.37 5.13
C GLY A 340 -14.74 -4.43 5.85
N PHE A 341 -14.47 -5.56 6.51
CA PHE A 341 -13.19 -5.82 7.15
C PHE A 341 -12.76 -7.28 6.96
N THR A 342 -11.54 -7.50 6.48
CA THR A 342 -10.93 -8.84 6.45
C THR A 342 -9.66 -8.84 7.30
N THR A 343 -9.55 -9.79 8.23
CA THR A 343 -8.32 -9.96 9.02
C THR A 343 -7.52 -11.15 8.53
N PHE A 344 -6.25 -10.89 8.22
CA PHE A 344 -5.29 -11.87 7.71
C PHE A 344 -4.42 -12.43 8.86
N PRO A 345 -4.01 -13.72 8.79
CA PRO A 345 -3.28 -14.35 9.89
C PRO A 345 -1.92 -13.73 10.19
N ASP A 346 -1.21 -13.27 9.16
CA ASP A 346 0.16 -12.74 9.28
C ASP A 346 0.18 -11.20 9.15
N GLU A 347 -0.92 -10.54 9.49
CA GLU A 347 -0.95 -9.08 9.65
C GLU A 347 -0.27 -8.69 10.98
N ILE A 348 0.22 -7.47 11.09
CA ILE A 348 0.87 -6.91 12.30
C ILE A 348 0.10 -7.29 13.57
N PHE A 349 -1.21 -7.27 13.53
CA PHE A 349 -2.10 -7.85 14.53
C PHE A 349 -3.44 -8.26 13.91
N ARG A 350 -4.01 -9.32 14.42
CA ARG A 350 -5.32 -9.81 13.98
C ARG A 350 -6.41 -9.09 14.72
N ALA A 351 -6.96 -8.03 14.11
CA ALA A 351 -8.04 -7.28 14.74
C ALA A 351 -9.25 -8.18 15.05
N PRO A 352 -9.67 -8.29 16.32
CA PRO A 352 -10.90 -9.02 16.66
C PRO A 352 -12.13 -8.24 16.19
N ARG A 353 -13.20 -8.95 15.89
CA ARG A 353 -14.47 -8.35 15.44
C ARG A 353 -14.98 -7.25 16.37
N SER A 354 -14.86 -7.45 17.68
CA SER A 354 -15.29 -6.49 18.69
C SER A 354 -14.61 -5.12 18.57
N TRP A 355 -13.30 -5.09 18.26
CA TRP A 355 -12.57 -3.85 18.02
C TRP A 355 -13.00 -3.16 16.73
N VAL A 356 -13.28 -3.95 15.69
CA VAL A 356 -13.75 -3.42 14.40
C VAL A 356 -15.16 -2.84 14.55
N GLU A 357 -16.08 -3.54 15.22
CA GLU A 357 -17.44 -3.06 15.51
C GLU A 357 -17.46 -1.78 16.37
N GLN A 358 -16.52 -1.66 17.31
CA GLN A 358 -16.37 -0.44 18.10
C GLN A 358 -15.91 0.75 17.24
N SER A 359 -15.04 0.51 16.27
CA SER A 359 -14.51 1.56 15.37
C SER A 359 -15.48 1.90 14.25
N TYR A 360 -16.26 0.92 13.79
CA TYR A 360 -17.17 1.01 12.65
C TYR A 360 -18.53 0.41 12.98
N PRO A 361 -19.46 1.19 13.54
CA PRO A 361 -20.77 0.71 13.93
C PRO A 361 -21.60 0.10 12.79
N ASN A 362 -21.36 0.56 11.54
CA ASN A 362 -22.00 0.01 10.34
C ASN A 362 -21.12 -1.07 9.65
N LEU A 363 -20.58 -2.00 10.45
CA LEU A 363 -19.82 -3.14 9.94
C LEU A 363 -20.75 -4.11 9.21
N SER A 364 -20.70 -4.12 7.88
CA SER A 364 -21.56 -4.93 7.01
C SER A 364 -20.93 -6.28 6.62
N TYR A 365 -19.60 -6.36 6.64
CA TYR A 365 -18.85 -7.57 6.34
C TYR A 365 -17.66 -7.72 7.29
N PHE A 366 -17.47 -8.94 7.80
CA PHE A 366 -16.28 -9.28 8.60
C PHE A 366 -15.88 -10.72 8.34
N ASN A 367 -14.65 -10.95 7.92
CA ASN A 367 -14.12 -12.29 7.74
C ASN A 367 -12.73 -12.46 8.34
N LYS A 368 -12.44 -13.70 8.76
CA LYS A 368 -11.11 -14.18 9.17
C LYS A 368 -10.68 -15.22 8.18
N VAL A 369 -9.65 -14.91 7.44
CA VAL A 369 -9.06 -15.86 6.49
C VAL A 369 -7.90 -16.64 7.14
N ASP A 370 -7.48 -17.73 6.51
CA ASP A 370 -6.50 -18.67 7.04
C ASP A 370 -5.09 -18.49 6.48
N LYS A 371 -4.90 -17.58 5.52
CA LYS A 371 -3.61 -17.28 4.88
C LYS A 371 -3.55 -15.84 4.43
N GLY A 372 -2.33 -15.37 4.13
CA GLY A 372 -2.02 -13.99 3.77
C GLY A 372 -1.60 -13.16 4.98
N GLY A 373 -0.96 -12.05 4.73
CA GLY A 373 -0.40 -11.16 5.73
C GLY A 373 -0.63 -9.69 5.39
N HIS A 374 0.32 -8.87 5.75
CA HIS A 374 0.26 -7.42 5.58
C HIS A 374 0.03 -7.01 4.12
N PHE A 375 0.71 -7.68 3.17
CA PHE A 375 0.56 -7.45 1.74
C PHE A 375 -0.38 -8.48 1.10
N ALA A 376 -1.57 -8.65 1.66
CA ALA A 376 -2.52 -9.71 1.29
C ALA A 376 -2.87 -9.74 -0.20
N ALA A 377 -3.04 -8.57 -0.85
CA ALA A 377 -3.31 -8.47 -2.28
C ALA A 377 -2.16 -9.03 -3.14
N TRP A 378 -0.94 -8.94 -2.63
CA TRP A 378 0.27 -9.40 -3.29
C TRP A 378 0.59 -10.87 -3.00
N GLU A 379 0.39 -11.27 -1.73
CA GLU A 379 0.68 -12.61 -1.26
C GLU A 379 -0.35 -13.65 -1.73
N GLU A 380 -1.63 -13.29 -1.70
CA GLU A 380 -2.78 -14.15 -1.95
C GLU A 380 -3.85 -13.43 -2.81
N PRO A 381 -3.52 -13.06 -4.06
CA PRO A 381 -4.38 -12.20 -4.90
C PRO A 381 -5.77 -12.78 -5.16
N GLU A 382 -5.91 -14.09 -5.36
CA GLU A 382 -7.20 -14.74 -5.61
C GLU A 382 -8.08 -14.75 -4.34
N LEU A 383 -7.48 -15.01 -3.17
CA LEU A 383 -8.19 -14.93 -1.90
C LEU A 383 -8.62 -13.49 -1.62
N PHE A 384 -7.71 -12.54 -1.80
CA PHE A 384 -7.98 -11.12 -1.61
C PHE A 384 -9.14 -10.64 -2.51
N ALA A 385 -9.12 -11.00 -3.80
CA ALA A 385 -10.21 -10.68 -4.73
C ALA A 385 -11.54 -11.32 -4.31
N THR A 386 -11.51 -12.55 -3.77
CA THR A 386 -12.70 -13.20 -3.23
C THR A 386 -13.30 -12.44 -2.05
N GLU A 387 -12.44 -11.94 -1.15
CA GLU A 387 -12.86 -11.10 -0.02
C GLU A 387 -13.48 -9.78 -0.49
N MET A 388 -12.90 -9.13 -1.51
CA MET A 388 -13.46 -7.89 -2.08
C MET A 388 -14.84 -8.12 -2.69
N ARG A 389 -14.99 -9.17 -3.50
CA ARG A 389 -16.29 -9.55 -4.07
C ARG A 389 -17.34 -9.81 -2.98
N ALA A 390 -16.98 -10.56 -1.94
CA ALA A 390 -17.88 -10.86 -0.83
C ALA A 390 -18.26 -9.61 -0.02
N ALA A 391 -17.29 -8.75 0.27
CA ALA A 391 -17.50 -7.54 1.07
C ALA A 391 -18.43 -6.53 0.40
N PHE A 392 -18.32 -6.40 -0.93
CA PHE A 392 -19.08 -5.40 -1.68
C PHE A 392 -20.32 -5.95 -2.42
N ARG A 393 -20.60 -7.25 -2.32
CA ARG A 393 -21.70 -7.92 -3.05
C ARG A 393 -23.06 -7.24 -2.89
N THR A 394 -23.37 -6.72 -1.71
CA THR A 394 -24.65 -6.03 -1.44
C THR A 394 -24.66 -4.58 -1.95
N LEU A 395 -23.55 -4.11 -2.48
CA LEU A 395 -23.37 -2.75 -2.99
C LEU A 395 -23.22 -2.71 -4.52
N HIS A 396 -23.34 -3.83 -5.21
CA HIS A 396 -23.37 -3.89 -6.68
C HIS A 396 -24.69 -3.40 -7.26
#